data_8b1ff591b36ddf9729127f79670c1b3a
#
_entry.id   8b1ff591b36ddf9729127f79670c1b3a
#
_cell.length_a   1.000
_cell.length_b   1.000
_cell.length_c   1.000
_cell.angle_alpha   90.00
_cell.angle_beta   90.00
_cell.angle_gamma   90.00
#
_symmetry.space_group_name_H-M   'P 1'
#
loop_
_entity.id
_entity.type
_entity.pdbx_description
1 polymer ?
#
loop_
_entity_poly.entity_id
_entity_poly.type
_entity_poly.pdbx_seq_one_letter_code
_entity_poly.pdbx_strand_id
1 'polypeptide(L)'
;GISLYRPGPMDFIPKYLKGKNDPVAITYTCPQLEHILKPTYGCIVYQEQVMQIVRDLAGYTLGRSDLVRRAMSKKKADVMARERKNFVYGNEEEGVKGCAANGIDEKTANQIFDDMTDFAKYAFNKSHAAAYAVVAYQTAYLKYYYPREFMAALMTSIMDNVTKVSEYILACRNMGIGILPPDINEGVSGFSVSGNSIRYGLSAIKSVGRAVVDVIISEREAGGLFSTLED
;
A
#
# COMPACT_ATOMS: atom_id res chain seq x y z
N GLY A 1 -5.98 2.73 3.04
CA GLY A 1 -6.35 1.55 2.22
C GLY A 1 -5.44 0.38 2.52
N ILE A 2 -4.20 0.40 2.01
CA ILE A 2 -3.25 -0.73 2.05
C ILE A 2 -3.03 -1.34 3.44
N SER A 3 -3.05 -0.55 4.50
CA SER A 3 -2.79 -1.02 5.87
C SER A 3 -3.98 -1.77 6.49
N LEU A 4 -5.21 -1.42 6.13
CA LEU A 4 -6.43 -1.96 6.73
C LEU A 4 -7.21 -2.91 5.81
N TYR A 5 -7.11 -2.77 4.48
CA TYR A 5 -7.85 -3.62 3.54
C TYR A 5 -7.13 -4.98 3.34
N ARG A 6 -7.14 -5.78 4.39
CA ARG A 6 -6.53 -7.12 4.49
C ARG A 6 -7.31 -7.97 5.50
N PRO A 7 -7.35 -9.30 5.36
CA PRO A 7 -7.96 -10.17 6.35
C PRO A 7 -7.44 -9.89 7.77
N GLY A 8 -8.33 -9.72 8.73
CA GLY A 8 -8.06 -9.33 10.11
C GLY A 8 -8.20 -7.82 10.36
N PRO A 9 -7.33 -6.94 9.80
CA PRO A 9 -7.47 -5.50 10.00
C PRO A 9 -8.73 -4.88 9.41
N MET A 10 -9.41 -5.55 8.49
CA MET A 10 -10.67 -5.06 7.89
C MET A 10 -11.76 -4.79 8.93
N ASP A 11 -11.77 -5.52 10.03
CA ASP A 11 -12.75 -5.36 11.11
C ASP A 11 -12.64 -3.98 11.80
N PHE A 12 -11.49 -3.32 11.68
CA PHE A 12 -11.26 -1.98 12.22
C PHE A 12 -11.66 -0.85 11.27
N ILE A 13 -12.00 -1.14 10.00
CA ILE A 13 -12.39 -0.14 9.02
C ILE A 13 -13.61 0.68 9.45
N PRO A 14 -14.68 0.10 10.02
CA PRO A 14 -15.83 0.89 10.48
C PRO A 14 -15.44 1.91 11.55
N LYS A 15 -14.62 1.51 12.53
CA LYS A 15 -14.12 2.42 13.59
C LYS A 15 -13.27 3.54 12.99
N TYR A 16 -12.37 3.21 12.07
CA TYR A 16 -11.52 4.18 11.36
C TYR A 16 -12.34 5.18 10.56
N LEU A 17 -13.34 4.72 9.80
CA LEU A 17 -14.22 5.58 9.00
C LEU A 17 -15.08 6.48 9.87
N LYS A 18 -15.61 5.95 10.99
CA LYS A 18 -16.37 6.76 11.96
C LYS A 18 -15.51 7.93 12.49
N GLY A 19 -14.31 7.65 12.97
CA GLY A 19 -13.41 8.69 13.47
C GLY A 19 -12.92 9.64 12.37
N LYS A 20 -12.75 9.17 11.12
CA LYS A 20 -12.40 10.03 10.00
C LYS A 20 -13.51 11.01 9.63
N ASN A 21 -14.75 10.56 9.64
CA ASN A 21 -15.91 11.37 9.26
C ASN A 21 -16.41 12.26 10.40
N ASP A 22 -16.19 11.85 11.65
CA ASP A 22 -16.56 12.58 12.85
C ASP A 22 -15.39 12.58 13.85
N PRO A 23 -14.41 13.48 13.68
CA PRO A 23 -13.25 13.57 14.58
C PRO A 23 -13.60 13.90 16.04
N VAL A 24 -14.75 14.51 16.29
CA VAL A 24 -15.21 14.85 17.64
C VAL A 24 -15.67 13.60 18.40
N ALA A 25 -16.16 12.60 17.69
CA ALA A 25 -16.59 11.34 18.29
C ALA A 25 -15.43 10.38 18.63
N ILE A 26 -14.18 10.76 18.38
CA ILE A 26 -13.03 9.91 18.71
C ILE A 26 -12.83 9.91 20.22
N THR A 27 -12.84 8.72 20.81
CA THR A 27 -12.51 8.50 22.21
C THR A 27 -11.18 7.79 22.34
N TYR A 28 -10.35 8.22 23.27
CA TYR A 28 -9.08 7.57 23.59
C TYR A 28 -9.17 6.90 24.96
N THR A 29 -8.58 5.72 25.12
CA THR A 29 -8.56 4.96 26.38
C THR A 29 -7.87 5.76 27.50
N CYS A 30 -6.88 6.59 27.15
CA CYS A 30 -6.34 7.64 28.02
C CYS A 30 -5.90 8.85 27.16
N PRO A 31 -5.83 10.06 27.76
CA PRO A 31 -5.45 11.29 27.03
C PRO A 31 -4.08 11.20 26.35
N GLN A 32 -3.14 10.47 26.95
CA GLN A 32 -1.78 10.32 26.43
C GLN A 32 -1.73 9.61 25.07
N LEU A 33 -2.78 8.88 24.69
CA LEU A 33 -2.87 8.21 23.38
C LEU A 33 -3.25 9.15 22.22
N GLU A 34 -3.80 10.34 22.52
CA GLU A 34 -4.29 11.24 21.47
C GLU A 34 -3.22 11.56 20.44
N HIS A 35 -2.04 12.02 20.85
CA HIS A 35 -0.99 12.44 19.93
C HIS A 35 -0.45 11.27 19.08
N ILE A 36 -0.55 10.02 19.57
CA ILE A 36 -0.12 8.82 18.85
C ILE A 36 -1.18 8.37 17.84
N LEU A 37 -2.45 8.38 18.24
CA LEU A 37 -3.55 7.78 17.48
C LEU A 37 -4.37 8.81 16.67
N LYS A 38 -4.21 10.08 16.90
CA LYS A 38 -4.90 11.15 16.13
C LYS A 38 -4.70 11.04 14.61
N PRO A 39 -3.49 10.76 14.09
CA PRO A 39 -3.28 10.58 12.65
C PRO A 39 -4.01 9.38 12.04
N THR A 40 -4.48 8.47 12.87
CA THR A 40 -5.21 7.25 12.47
C THR A 40 -6.61 7.18 13.08
N TYR A 41 -7.15 8.34 13.44
CA TYR A 41 -8.53 8.52 13.93
C TYR A 41 -8.88 7.59 15.11
N GLY A 42 -7.97 7.49 16.09
CA GLY A 42 -8.16 6.69 17.30
C GLY A 42 -7.93 5.18 17.14
N CYS A 43 -7.41 4.75 15.99
CA CYS A 43 -7.09 3.34 15.75
C CYS A 43 -5.58 3.09 15.79
N ILE A 44 -5.16 1.96 16.37
CA ILE A 44 -3.81 1.44 16.16
C ILE A 44 -3.78 0.83 14.76
N VAL A 45 -2.88 1.30 13.88
CA VAL A 45 -2.74 0.83 12.50
C VAL A 45 -1.31 0.39 12.22
N TYR A 46 -0.34 1.08 12.80
CA TYR A 46 1.06 0.92 12.47
C TYR A 46 1.87 0.28 13.61
N GLN A 47 2.88 -0.51 13.23
CA GLN A 47 3.85 -1.09 14.17
C GLN A 47 4.53 -0.01 15.01
N GLU A 48 4.83 1.11 14.39
CA GLU A 48 5.46 2.27 15.01
C GLU A 48 4.58 2.88 16.10
N GLN A 49 3.25 2.81 15.99
CA GLN A 49 2.34 3.27 17.04
C GLN A 49 2.42 2.36 18.27
N VAL A 50 2.50 1.04 18.10
CA VAL A 50 2.71 0.10 19.22
C VAL A 50 4.02 0.43 19.95
N MET A 51 5.10 0.65 19.21
CA MET A 51 6.39 1.03 19.79
C MET A 51 6.32 2.38 20.52
N GLN A 52 5.61 3.34 19.95
CA GLN A 52 5.44 4.66 20.54
C GLN A 52 4.59 4.61 21.81
N ILE A 53 3.52 3.80 21.84
CA ILE A 53 2.68 3.60 23.03
C ILE A 53 3.51 3.08 24.20
N VAL A 54 4.26 1.99 24.02
CA VAL A 54 5.07 1.44 25.14
C VAL A 54 6.17 2.40 25.59
N ARG A 55 6.77 3.15 24.68
CA ARG A 55 7.76 4.17 24.99
C ARG A 55 7.17 5.34 25.78
N ASP A 56 6.12 5.94 25.25
CA ASP A 56 5.60 7.20 25.77
C ASP A 56 4.74 6.98 27.04
N LEU A 57 4.05 5.84 27.16
CA LEU A 57 3.21 5.56 28.33
C LEU A 57 3.95 4.84 29.46
N ALA A 58 4.94 4.02 29.15
CA ALA A 58 5.63 3.21 30.15
C ALA A 58 7.17 3.42 30.23
N GLY A 59 7.71 4.34 29.43
CA GLY A 59 9.10 4.74 29.50
C GLY A 59 10.09 3.72 28.92
N TYR A 60 9.66 2.92 27.94
CA TYR A 60 10.55 1.99 27.25
C TYR A 60 11.57 2.72 26.36
N THR A 61 12.76 2.16 26.23
CA THR A 61 13.71 2.59 25.20
C THR A 61 13.21 2.18 23.82
N LEU A 62 13.70 2.81 22.74
CA LEU A 62 13.32 2.46 21.37
C LEU A 62 13.64 1.00 21.03
N GLY A 63 14.84 0.52 21.39
CA GLY A 63 15.24 -0.86 21.14
C GLY A 63 14.35 -1.87 21.87
N ARG A 64 14.01 -1.59 23.15
CA ARG A 64 13.13 -2.46 23.90
C ARG A 64 11.68 -2.43 23.36
N SER A 65 11.21 -1.28 22.90
CA SER A 65 9.90 -1.16 22.26
C SER A 65 9.76 -2.08 21.04
N ASP A 66 10.83 -2.22 20.25
CA ASP A 66 10.84 -3.15 19.10
C ASP A 66 10.82 -4.61 19.55
N LEU A 67 11.51 -4.97 20.64
CA LEU A 67 11.44 -6.33 21.20
C LEU A 67 10.02 -6.67 21.66
N VAL A 68 9.33 -5.75 22.35
CA VAL A 68 7.93 -5.93 22.77
C VAL A 68 7.03 -6.11 21.56
N ARG A 69 7.13 -5.24 20.56
CA ARG A 69 6.36 -5.35 19.32
C ARG A 69 6.57 -6.72 18.63
N ARG A 70 7.82 -7.20 18.54
CA ARG A 70 8.13 -8.51 17.96
C ARG A 70 7.54 -9.67 18.78
N ALA A 71 7.59 -9.57 20.11
CA ALA A 71 7.01 -10.58 21.00
C ALA A 71 5.50 -10.67 20.81
N MET A 72 4.81 -9.53 20.74
CA MET A 72 3.38 -9.45 20.44
C MET A 72 3.04 -10.11 19.10
N SER A 73 3.76 -9.77 18.03
CA SER A 73 3.53 -10.33 16.69
C SER A 73 3.74 -11.85 16.64
N LYS A 74 4.72 -12.37 17.41
CA LYS A 74 5.07 -13.79 17.45
C LYS A 74 4.28 -14.59 18.51
N LYS A 75 3.39 -13.97 19.27
CA LYS A 75 2.56 -14.57 20.33
C LYS A 75 3.36 -15.36 21.36
N LYS A 76 4.53 -14.86 21.78
CA LYS A 76 5.33 -15.47 22.84
C LYS A 76 4.68 -15.21 24.21
N ALA A 77 3.87 -16.15 24.69
CA ALA A 77 3.01 -15.98 25.85
C ALA A 77 3.78 -15.63 27.14
N ASP A 78 4.91 -16.27 27.36
CA ASP A 78 5.81 -16.03 28.50
C ASP A 78 6.38 -14.60 28.50
N VAL A 79 6.87 -14.17 27.34
CA VAL A 79 7.39 -12.81 27.15
C VAL A 79 6.28 -11.78 27.29
N MET A 80 5.10 -12.08 26.74
CA MET A 80 3.95 -11.20 26.80
C MET A 80 3.45 -10.98 28.23
N ALA A 81 3.39 -12.03 29.05
CA ALA A 81 3.00 -11.92 30.45
C ALA A 81 3.99 -11.05 31.26
N ARG A 82 5.30 -11.23 31.02
CA ARG A 82 6.34 -10.42 31.65
C ARG A 82 6.25 -8.95 31.20
N GLU A 83 6.15 -8.70 29.89
CA GLU A 83 6.09 -7.35 29.35
C GLU A 83 4.80 -6.63 29.73
N ARG A 84 3.67 -7.33 29.90
CA ARG A 84 2.46 -6.74 30.48
C ARG A 84 2.72 -6.20 31.89
N LYS A 85 3.35 -7.00 32.74
CA LYS A 85 3.70 -6.59 34.11
C LYS A 85 4.62 -5.37 34.09
N ASN A 86 5.65 -5.40 33.26
CA ASN A 86 6.58 -4.28 33.11
C ASN A 86 5.88 -3.01 32.57
N PHE A 87 4.98 -3.16 31.59
CA PHE A 87 4.23 -2.06 31.03
C PHE A 87 3.30 -1.39 32.06
N VAL A 88 2.60 -2.19 32.86
CA VAL A 88 1.65 -1.68 33.85
C VAL A 88 2.37 -1.09 35.06
N TYR A 89 3.27 -1.85 35.69
CA TYR A 89 3.85 -1.52 37.00
C TYR A 89 5.26 -0.98 36.94
N GLY A 90 5.96 -1.17 35.83
CA GLY A 90 7.38 -0.85 35.70
C GLY A 90 8.30 -1.99 36.11
N ASN A 91 9.60 -1.79 35.86
CA ASN A 91 10.68 -2.70 36.27
C ASN A 91 11.97 -1.89 36.29
N GLU A 92 12.47 -1.56 37.49
CA GLU A 92 13.68 -0.75 37.66
C GLU A 92 14.94 -1.42 37.13
N GLU A 93 15.06 -2.74 37.31
CA GLU A 93 16.21 -3.51 36.79
C GLU A 93 16.33 -3.44 35.28
N GLU A 94 15.18 -3.38 34.59
CA GLU A 94 15.09 -3.28 33.14
C GLU A 94 14.92 -1.84 32.63
N GLY A 95 14.94 -0.86 33.52
CA GLY A 95 14.84 0.57 33.20
C GLY A 95 13.48 0.98 32.64
N VAL A 96 12.40 0.27 33.02
CA VAL A 96 11.02 0.56 32.57
C VAL A 96 10.27 1.23 33.70
N LYS A 97 9.76 2.45 33.48
CA LYS A 97 9.01 3.20 34.49
C LYS A 97 7.63 2.65 34.77
N GLY A 98 6.95 2.10 33.76
CA GLY A 98 5.57 1.62 33.81
C GLY A 98 4.53 2.73 33.69
N CYS A 99 3.32 2.35 33.30
CA CYS A 99 2.18 3.25 33.15
C CYS A 99 1.77 3.89 34.46
N ALA A 100 1.85 3.15 35.57
CA ALA A 100 1.50 3.64 36.91
C ALA A 100 2.33 4.87 37.30
N ALA A 101 3.62 4.91 37.01
CA ALA A 101 4.49 6.07 37.25
C ALA A 101 4.13 7.29 36.41
N ASN A 102 3.40 7.10 35.30
CA ASN A 102 2.91 8.16 34.42
C ASN A 102 1.42 8.51 34.67
N GLY A 103 0.86 8.08 35.80
CA GLY A 103 -0.49 8.43 36.24
C GLY A 103 -1.60 7.70 35.46
N ILE A 104 -1.29 6.58 34.84
CA ILE A 104 -2.27 5.72 34.15
C ILE A 104 -2.61 4.56 35.09
N ASP A 105 -3.89 4.41 35.43
CA ASP A 105 -4.34 3.36 36.34
C ASP A 105 -4.18 1.96 35.72
N GLU A 106 -4.13 0.94 36.60
CA GLU A 106 -3.89 -0.44 36.23
C GLU A 106 -4.91 -0.97 35.20
N LYS A 107 -6.19 -0.66 35.39
CA LYS A 107 -7.25 -1.12 34.49
C LYS A 107 -7.07 -0.55 33.09
N THR A 108 -6.83 0.75 33.00
CA THR A 108 -6.56 1.45 31.75
C THR A 108 -5.30 0.94 31.06
N ALA A 109 -4.21 0.73 31.81
CA ALA A 109 -2.96 0.20 31.28
C ALA A 109 -3.13 -1.24 30.73
N ASN A 110 -3.85 -2.10 31.44
CA ASN A 110 -4.14 -3.44 30.96
C ASN A 110 -5.00 -3.43 29.69
N GLN A 111 -6.02 -2.57 29.62
CA GLN A 111 -6.83 -2.42 28.40
C GLN A 111 -5.99 -1.98 27.20
N ILE A 112 -5.10 -1.02 27.39
CA ILE A 112 -4.20 -0.56 26.32
C ILE A 112 -3.28 -1.70 25.87
N PHE A 113 -2.77 -2.52 26.80
CA PHE A 113 -1.93 -3.66 26.49
C PHE A 113 -2.68 -4.73 25.69
N ASP A 114 -3.96 -4.98 26.03
CA ASP A 114 -4.82 -5.88 25.27
C ASP A 114 -5.08 -5.37 23.86
N ASP A 115 -5.45 -4.10 23.72
CA ASP A 115 -5.66 -3.45 22.43
C ASP A 115 -4.40 -3.55 21.53
N MET A 116 -3.21 -3.30 22.12
CA MET A 116 -1.94 -3.47 21.40
C MET A 116 -1.69 -4.92 20.98
N THR A 117 -1.97 -5.88 21.86
CA THR A 117 -1.75 -7.32 21.61
C THR A 117 -2.63 -7.82 20.49
N ASP A 118 -3.89 -7.44 20.49
CA ASP A 118 -4.85 -7.82 19.46
C ASP A 118 -4.49 -7.24 18.11
N PHE A 119 -4.02 -6.00 18.11
CA PHE A 119 -3.64 -5.32 16.88
C PHE A 119 -2.24 -5.69 16.37
N ALA A 120 -1.29 -6.02 17.24
CA ALA A 120 0.11 -6.30 16.86
C ALA A 120 0.27 -7.47 15.89
N LYS A 121 -0.71 -8.39 15.86
CA LYS A 121 -0.77 -9.49 14.89
C LYS A 121 -0.89 -8.99 13.45
N TYR A 122 -1.48 -7.81 13.27
CA TYR A 122 -1.88 -7.24 12.00
C TYR A 122 -1.23 -5.88 11.73
N ALA A 123 -0.45 -5.35 12.67
CA ALA A 123 0.18 -4.04 12.58
C ALA A 123 1.03 -3.91 11.31
N PHE A 124 0.82 -2.82 10.57
CA PHE A 124 1.46 -2.57 9.30
C PHE A 124 2.68 -1.67 9.46
N ASN A 125 3.71 -1.88 8.65
CA ASN A 125 4.86 -0.97 8.65
C ASN A 125 4.48 0.37 8.01
N LYS A 126 4.65 1.48 8.74
CA LYS A 126 4.27 2.82 8.29
C LYS A 126 5.10 3.29 7.10
N SER A 127 6.41 2.98 7.10
CA SER A 127 7.31 3.38 6.00
C SER A 127 6.89 2.73 4.69
N HIS A 128 6.50 1.46 4.72
CA HIS A 128 5.96 0.76 3.55
C HIS A 128 4.64 1.41 3.07
N ALA A 129 3.73 1.74 4.00
CA ALA A 129 2.49 2.42 3.64
C ALA A 129 2.73 3.80 3.02
N ALA A 130 3.71 4.56 3.53
CA ALA A 130 4.08 5.87 3.00
C ALA A 130 4.68 5.75 1.59
N ALA A 131 5.60 4.81 1.37
CA ALA A 131 6.19 4.58 0.04
C ALA A 131 5.12 4.23 -1.00
N TYR A 132 4.21 3.31 -0.67
CA TYR A 132 3.09 2.98 -1.57
C TYR A 132 2.08 4.11 -1.75
N ALA A 133 1.92 5.00 -0.77
CA ALA A 133 1.09 6.19 -0.95
C ALA A 133 1.67 7.13 -2.01
N VAL A 134 3.00 7.27 -2.08
CA VAL A 134 3.69 8.04 -3.13
C VAL A 134 3.45 7.40 -4.50
N VAL A 135 3.64 6.09 -4.64
CA VAL A 135 3.36 5.37 -5.90
C VAL A 135 1.89 5.51 -6.31
N ALA A 136 0.96 5.36 -5.37
CA ALA A 136 -0.47 5.54 -5.65
C ALA A 136 -0.79 6.97 -6.12
N TYR A 137 -0.16 7.98 -5.51
CA TYR A 137 -0.29 9.37 -5.95
C TYR A 137 0.28 9.57 -7.36
N GLN A 138 1.48 9.06 -7.64
CA GLN A 138 2.12 9.16 -8.94
C GLN A 138 1.29 8.50 -10.05
N THR A 139 0.77 7.30 -9.80
CA THR A 139 -0.11 6.60 -10.77
C THR A 139 -1.42 7.35 -11.00
N ALA A 140 -2.02 7.92 -9.96
CA ALA A 140 -3.21 8.73 -10.08
C ALA A 140 -2.95 10.03 -10.86
N TYR A 141 -1.82 10.69 -10.58
CA TYR A 141 -1.38 11.90 -11.29
C TYR A 141 -1.17 11.63 -12.77
N LEU A 142 -0.42 10.59 -13.12
CA LEU A 142 -0.16 10.21 -14.51
C LEU A 142 -1.45 9.84 -15.23
N LYS A 143 -2.34 9.07 -14.59
CA LYS A 143 -3.64 8.71 -15.17
C LYS A 143 -4.54 9.92 -15.42
N TYR A 144 -4.45 10.95 -14.58
CA TYR A 144 -5.28 12.15 -14.70
C TYR A 144 -4.74 13.11 -15.79
N TYR A 145 -3.43 13.41 -15.76
CA TYR A 145 -2.83 14.40 -16.64
C TYR A 145 -2.34 13.83 -17.98
N TYR A 146 -1.98 12.53 -18.02
CA TYR A 146 -1.41 11.83 -19.18
C TYR A 146 -2.13 10.48 -19.40
N PRO A 147 -3.47 10.49 -19.55
CA PRO A 147 -4.26 9.25 -19.53
C PRO A 147 -3.89 8.29 -20.66
N ARG A 148 -3.55 8.78 -21.84
CA ARG A 148 -3.18 7.95 -22.99
C ARG A 148 -1.84 7.26 -22.79
N GLU A 149 -0.84 8.02 -22.37
CA GLU A 149 0.49 7.53 -22.07
C GLU A 149 0.46 6.52 -20.91
N PHE A 150 -0.29 6.85 -19.86
CA PHE A 150 -0.48 5.95 -18.73
C PHE A 150 -1.14 4.63 -19.12
N MET A 151 -2.22 4.69 -19.90
CA MET A 151 -2.94 3.49 -20.32
C MET A 151 -2.15 2.66 -21.32
N ALA A 152 -1.40 3.29 -22.23
CA ALA A 152 -0.50 2.60 -23.15
C ALA A 152 0.62 1.86 -22.40
N ALA A 153 1.27 2.51 -21.44
CA ALA A 153 2.30 1.90 -20.61
C ALA A 153 1.74 0.76 -19.76
N LEU A 154 0.55 0.95 -19.17
CA LEU A 154 -0.14 -0.06 -18.36
C LEU A 154 -0.47 -1.30 -19.19
N MET A 155 -1.08 -1.15 -20.37
CA MET A 155 -1.39 -2.28 -21.27
C MET A 155 -0.12 -2.96 -21.76
N THR A 156 0.96 -2.21 -22.03
CA THR A 156 2.27 -2.76 -22.40
C THR A 156 2.84 -3.65 -21.30
N SER A 157 2.72 -3.23 -20.03
CA SER A 157 3.26 -3.99 -18.89
C SER A 157 2.58 -5.35 -18.65
N ILE A 158 1.40 -5.56 -19.26
CA ILE A 158 0.57 -6.76 -19.06
C ILE A 158 0.16 -7.44 -20.37
N MET A 159 0.89 -7.19 -21.46
CA MET A 159 0.54 -7.68 -22.81
C MET A 159 0.26 -9.18 -22.88
N ASP A 160 0.93 -9.98 -22.03
CA ASP A 160 0.78 -11.44 -21.98
C ASP A 160 -0.57 -11.87 -21.37
N ASN A 161 -1.32 -10.96 -20.74
CA ASN A 161 -2.61 -11.22 -20.13
C ASN A 161 -3.75 -10.62 -20.97
N VAL A 162 -4.22 -11.37 -21.95
CA VAL A 162 -5.27 -10.96 -22.89
C VAL A 162 -6.54 -10.49 -22.19
N THR A 163 -6.95 -11.16 -21.11
CA THR A 163 -8.14 -10.75 -20.32
C THR A 163 -7.96 -9.35 -19.74
N LYS A 164 -6.81 -9.09 -19.12
CA LYS A 164 -6.50 -7.77 -18.57
C LYS A 164 -6.37 -6.69 -19.63
N VAL A 165 -5.75 -6.99 -20.76
CA VAL A 165 -5.67 -6.07 -21.89
C VAL A 165 -7.08 -5.71 -22.36
N SER A 166 -8.00 -6.67 -22.49
CA SER A 166 -9.40 -6.42 -22.88
C SER A 166 -10.13 -5.54 -21.86
N GLU A 167 -9.95 -5.76 -20.57
CA GLU A 167 -10.52 -4.91 -19.50
C GLU A 167 -10.02 -3.46 -19.63
N TYR A 168 -8.73 -3.25 -19.90
CA TYR A 168 -8.18 -1.91 -20.03
C TYR A 168 -8.52 -1.23 -21.35
N ILE A 169 -8.73 -1.97 -22.43
CA ILE A 169 -9.31 -1.44 -23.67
C ILE A 169 -10.72 -0.88 -23.41
N LEU A 170 -11.54 -1.62 -22.67
CA LEU A 170 -12.87 -1.13 -22.27
C LEU A 170 -12.77 0.13 -21.39
N ALA A 171 -11.80 0.14 -20.44
CA ALA A 171 -11.55 1.31 -19.61
C ALA A 171 -11.12 2.53 -20.46
N CYS A 172 -10.25 2.36 -21.45
CA CYS A 172 -9.89 3.42 -22.40
C CYS A 172 -11.10 3.98 -23.14
N ARG A 173 -11.97 3.13 -23.65
CA ARG A 173 -13.22 3.56 -24.32
C ARG A 173 -14.11 4.38 -23.39
N ASN A 174 -14.28 3.95 -22.15
CA ASN A 174 -15.06 4.70 -21.14
C ASN A 174 -14.42 6.06 -20.78
N MET A 175 -13.11 6.21 -21.00
CA MET A 175 -12.38 7.47 -20.84
C MET A 175 -12.38 8.33 -22.12
N GLY A 176 -13.06 7.89 -23.20
CA GLY A 176 -13.03 8.57 -24.49
C GLY A 176 -11.73 8.41 -25.29
N ILE A 177 -10.90 7.42 -24.95
CA ILE A 177 -9.63 7.14 -25.64
C ILE A 177 -9.85 6.03 -26.65
N GLY A 178 -9.64 6.35 -27.95
CA GLY A 178 -9.72 5.40 -29.05
C GLY A 178 -8.58 4.37 -29.00
N ILE A 179 -8.87 3.14 -29.42
CA ILE A 179 -7.84 2.12 -29.64
C ILE A 179 -7.77 1.84 -31.13
N LEU A 180 -6.63 2.13 -31.74
CA LEU A 180 -6.35 1.88 -33.13
C LEU A 180 -5.88 0.42 -33.32
N PRO A 181 -6.21 -0.25 -34.43
CA PRO A 181 -5.75 -1.59 -34.73
C PRO A 181 -4.20 -1.64 -34.83
N PRO A 182 -3.60 -2.83 -34.73
CA PRO A 182 -2.19 -2.95 -35.04
C PRO A 182 -1.90 -2.52 -36.49
N ASP A 183 -0.73 -1.90 -36.68
CA ASP A 183 -0.29 -1.37 -37.96
C ASP A 183 1.21 -1.61 -38.09
N ILE A 184 1.63 -2.19 -39.22
CA ILE A 184 3.01 -2.57 -39.45
C ILE A 184 3.92 -1.35 -39.66
N ASN A 185 3.36 -0.26 -40.18
CA ASN A 185 4.08 0.97 -40.50
C ASN A 185 4.13 1.97 -39.36
N GLU A 186 3.13 1.96 -38.44
CA GLU A 186 3.03 2.90 -37.33
C GLU A 186 3.25 2.22 -35.98
N GLY A 187 2.99 0.91 -35.90
CA GLY A 187 3.06 0.14 -34.67
C GLY A 187 4.47 -0.04 -34.14
N VAL A 188 4.57 -0.16 -32.84
CA VAL A 188 5.78 -0.58 -32.13
C VAL A 188 5.49 -1.85 -31.32
N SER A 189 6.49 -2.38 -30.64
CA SER A 189 6.34 -3.64 -29.86
C SER A 189 5.21 -3.54 -28.82
N GLY A 190 5.18 -2.48 -28.02
CA GLY A 190 4.14 -2.23 -27.03
C GLY A 190 3.00 -1.35 -27.56
N PHE A 191 2.01 -1.10 -26.68
CA PHE A 191 1.01 -0.07 -26.95
C PHE A 191 1.66 1.30 -26.96
N SER A 192 1.26 2.16 -27.90
CA SER A 192 1.85 3.49 -28.06
C SER A 192 0.78 4.55 -28.31
N VAL A 193 1.07 5.79 -27.95
CA VAL A 193 0.17 6.93 -28.24
C VAL A 193 0.29 7.30 -29.71
N SER A 194 -0.85 7.43 -30.39
CA SER A 194 -0.96 7.90 -31.77
C SER A 194 -2.06 8.97 -31.85
N GLY A 195 -1.67 10.24 -31.90
CA GLY A 195 -2.59 11.36 -31.83
C GLY A 195 -3.43 11.36 -30.54
N ASN A 196 -4.73 11.30 -30.66
CA ASN A 196 -5.66 11.23 -29.53
C ASN A 196 -6.07 9.80 -29.13
N SER A 197 -5.40 8.79 -29.70
CA SER A 197 -5.72 7.37 -29.52
C SER A 197 -4.47 6.60 -29.06
N ILE A 198 -4.67 5.32 -28.77
CA ILE A 198 -3.58 4.39 -28.47
C ILE A 198 -3.56 3.34 -29.60
N ARG A 199 -2.38 3.16 -30.22
CA ARG A 199 -2.13 2.10 -31.20
C ARG A 199 -1.88 0.76 -30.48
N TYR A 200 -2.51 -0.28 -30.98
CA TYR A 200 -2.33 -1.65 -30.45
C TYR A 200 -0.89 -2.14 -30.70
N GLY A 201 -0.23 -2.65 -29.66
CA GLY A 201 1.14 -3.12 -29.75
C GLY A 201 1.28 -4.38 -30.61
N LEU A 202 2.28 -4.41 -31.49
CA LEU A 202 2.50 -5.56 -32.39
C LEU A 202 2.81 -6.86 -31.62
N SER A 203 3.55 -6.79 -30.52
CA SER A 203 3.85 -7.96 -29.67
C SER A 203 2.66 -8.42 -28.81
N ALA A 204 1.58 -7.64 -28.73
CA ALA A 204 0.34 -8.05 -28.06
C ALA A 204 -0.56 -8.92 -28.97
N ILE A 205 -0.23 -9.07 -30.24
CA ILE A 205 -0.94 -9.93 -31.17
C ILE A 205 -0.62 -11.38 -30.83
N LYS A 206 -1.66 -12.20 -30.65
CA LYS A 206 -1.51 -13.63 -30.33
C LYS A 206 -0.64 -14.31 -31.37
N SER A 207 0.35 -15.08 -30.93
CA SER A 207 1.29 -15.86 -31.76
C SER A 207 2.31 -15.02 -32.54
N VAL A 208 2.40 -13.70 -32.30
CA VAL A 208 3.47 -12.87 -32.84
C VAL A 208 4.53 -12.69 -31.76
N GLY A 209 5.71 -13.28 -31.97
CA GLY A 209 6.82 -13.18 -31.02
C GLY A 209 7.54 -11.83 -31.11
N ARG A 210 8.09 -11.37 -29.97
CA ARG A 210 8.83 -10.09 -29.92
C ARG A 210 9.97 -10.02 -30.92
N ALA A 211 10.71 -11.13 -31.11
CA ALA A 211 11.82 -11.18 -32.09
C ALA A 211 11.37 -10.90 -33.53
N VAL A 212 10.19 -11.35 -33.91
CA VAL A 212 9.61 -11.04 -35.24
C VAL A 212 9.26 -9.58 -35.34
N VAL A 213 8.66 -9.03 -34.31
CA VAL A 213 8.30 -7.60 -34.26
C VAL A 213 9.55 -6.71 -34.34
N ASP A 214 10.63 -7.11 -33.65
CA ASP A 214 11.90 -6.38 -33.67
C ASP A 214 12.53 -6.36 -35.09
N VAL A 215 12.42 -7.46 -35.83
CA VAL A 215 12.86 -7.51 -37.25
C VAL A 215 11.99 -6.59 -38.10
N ILE A 216 10.67 -6.65 -37.99
CA ILE A 216 9.75 -5.77 -38.74
C ILE A 216 10.08 -4.29 -38.51
N ILE A 217 10.31 -3.91 -37.24
CA ILE A 217 10.65 -2.52 -36.91
C ILE A 217 12.01 -2.13 -37.51
N SER A 218 13.01 -3.03 -37.40
CA SER A 218 14.35 -2.76 -37.94
C SER A 218 14.35 -2.62 -39.47
N GLU A 219 13.62 -3.47 -40.19
CA GLU A 219 13.48 -3.38 -41.65
C GLU A 219 12.75 -2.09 -42.05
N ARG A 220 11.70 -1.73 -41.37
CA ARG A 220 11.00 -0.46 -41.61
C ARG A 220 11.88 0.76 -41.38
N GLU A 221 12.75 0.77 -40.36
CA GLU A 221 13.66 1.85 -40.06
C GLU A 221 14.80 1.95 -41.10
N ALA A 222 15.23 0.85 -41.66
CA ALA A 222 16.29 0.78 -42.67
C ALA A 222 15.78 1.01 -44.10
N GLY A 223 14.64 0.38 -44.45
CA GLY A 223 14.11 0.33 -45.81
C GLY A 223 12.95 1.25 -46.12
N GLY A 224 12.36 1.86 -45.09
CA GLY A 224 11.16 2.68 -45.24
C GLY A 224 9.86 1.89 -44.96
N LEU A 225 8.73 2.51 -45.33
CA LEU A 225 7.41 1.93 -45.10
C LEU A 225 7.16 0.74 -46.03
N PHE A 226 6.52 -0.29 -45.49
CA PHE A 226 6.02 -1.44 -46.25
C PHE A 226 4.86 -0.99 -47.14
N SER A 227 4.90 -1.30 -48.43
CA SER A 227 3.88 -0.94 -49.40
C SER A 227 3.06 -2.13 -49.89
N THR A 228 3.66 -3.34 -49.88
CA THR A 228 3.04 -4.57 -50.33
C THR A 228 3.25 -5.69 -49.31
N LEU A 229 2.65 -6.87 -49.55
CA LEU A 229 2.87 -8.07 -48.75
C LEU A 229 4.24 -8.75 -49.07
N GLU A 230 4.90 -8.33 -50.10
CA GLU A 230 6.17 -8.90 -50.60
C GLU A 230 7.39 -8.13 -50.02
N ASP A 231 7.15 -6.87 -49.50
CA ASP A 231 8.16 -6.09 -48.80
C ASP A 231 8.54 -6.72 -47.45
#